data_23710d044cdf1b6204db6559da51c797
#
_entry.id   23710d044cdf1b6204db6559da51c797
#
_cell.length_a   1.000
_cell.length_b   1.000
_cell.length_c   1.000
_cell.angle_alpha   90.00
_cell.angle_beta   90.00
_cell.angle_gamma   90.00
#
_symmetry.space_group_name_H-M   'P 1'
#
loop_
_entity.id
_entity.type
_entity.pdbx_description
1 polymer ?
#
loop_
_entity_poly.entity_id
_entity_poly.type
_entity_poly.pdbx_seq_one_letter_code
_entity_poly.pdbx_strand_id
1 'polypeptide(L)'
;MVGQTPRARKNDRQRMDTIAKHCGCLPCLLMGHLDIHTTIEHVTDCGRRVGGDEQHQWTIGLCVWHHFGHVHNHWSRQQMSGEFGPPLTWGRSIFEEHFGDELTILVPVQNFMLAEFDRQPWPEYALHREVARTVRNHWISKNAPPSRYTVQS
;
A
#
# COMPACT_ATOMS: atom_id res chain seq x y z
N MET A 1 28.70 12.52 10.54
CA MET A 1 27.42 13.24 10.37
C MET A 1 26.32 12.27 10.09
N VAL A 2 25.35 12.27 10.96
CA VAL A 2 24.12 11.55 10.64
C VAL A 2 23.53 12.24 9.42
N GLY A 3 23.40 11.53 8.33
CA GLY A 3 22.87 12.06 7.10
C GLY A 3 21.50 12.69 7.30
N GLN A 4 21.34 13.93 6.88
CA GLN A 4 20.02 14.53 6.84
C GLN A 4 19.13 13.72 5.89
N THR A 5 17.88 13.50 6.28
CA THR A 5 16.90 12.92 5.37
C THR A 5 16.84 13.78 4.10
N PRO A 6 17.01 13.19 2.91
CA PRO A 6 16.91 13.95 1.68
C PRO A 6 15.60 14.70 1.59
N ARG A 7 15.65 15.94 1.15
CA ARG A 7 14.47 16.76 0.99
C ARG A 7 13.61 16.23 -0.16
N ALA A 8 12.31 16.14 0.05
CA ALA A 8 11.37 15.76 -0.99
C ALA A 8 11.40 16.74 -2.16
N ARG A 9 11.61 16.22 -3.36
CA ARG A 9 11.54 16.96 -4.61
C ARG A 9 10.09 17.18 -5.02
N LYS A 10 9.86 18.00 -6.05
CA LYS A 10 8.51 18.25 -6.57
C LYS A 10 7.79 16.94 -6.95
N ASN A 11 8.46 16.06 -7.67
CA ASN A 11 7.88 14.76 -8.07
C ASN A 11 7.59 13.86 -6.87
N ASP A 12 8.43 13.90 -5.85
CA ASP A 12 8.23 13.15 -4.61
C ASP A 12 6.99 13.62 -3.88
N ARG A 13 6.82 14.93 -3.75
CA ARG A 13 5.63 15.51 -3.11
C ARG A 13 4.37 15.19 -3.89
N GLN A 14 4.43 15.26 -5.21
CA GLN A 14 3.30 14.92 -6.08
C GLN A 14 2.90 13.45 -5.90
N ARG A 15 3.88 12.55 -5.84
CA ARG A 15 3.64 11.12 -5.56
C ARG A 15 2.95 10.93 -4.22
N MET A 16 3.53 11.47 -3.16
CA MET A 16 3.00 11.32 -1.80
C MET A 16 1.62 11.95 -1.65
N ASP A 17 1.38 13.10 -2.26
CA ASP A 17 0.07 13.76 -2.27
C ASP A 17 -0.97 12.92 -3.00
N THR A 18 -0.63 12.34 -4.13
CA THR A 18 -1.54 11.47 -4.88
C THR A 18 -1.89 10.23 -4.06
N ILE A 19 -0.90 9.60 -3.43
CA ILE A 19 -1.15 8.46 -2.55
C ILE A 19 -2.09 8.86 -1.41
N ALA A 20 -1.79 9.95 -0.72
CA ALA A 20 -2.56 10.38 0.44
C ALA A 20 -3.99 10.81 0.10
N LYS A 21 -4.18 11.48 -1.02
CA LYS A 21 -5.48 12.08 -1.39
C LYS A 21 -6.36 11.17 -2.23
N HIS A 22 -5.77 10.31 -3.05
CA HIS A 22 -6.51 9.55 -4.06
C HIS A 22 -6.38 8.04 -3.96
N CYS A 23 -5.21 7.54 -3.58
CA CYS A 23 -4.97 6.10 -3.54
C CYS A 23 -5.48 5.44 -2.26
N GLY A 24 -5.36 6.12 -1.13
CA GLY A 24 -5.71 5.55 0.15
C GLY A 24 -4.72 4.47 0.62
N CYS A 25 -5.18 3.63 1.52
CA CYS A 25 -4.39 2.53 2.06
C CYS A 25 -4.32 1.38 1.06
N LEU A 26 -3.12 1.04 0.62
CA LEU A 26 -2.93 -0.05 -0.33
C LEU A 26 -3.37 -1.40 0.23
N PRO A 27 -2.93 -1.85 1.41
CA PRO A 27 -3.43 -3.10 1.98
C PRO A 27 -4.95 -3.16 2.14
N CYS A 28 -5.61 -2.09 2.56
CA CYS A 28 -7.07 -2.05 2.63
C CYS A 28 -7.69 -2.33 1.27
N LEU A 29 -7.19 -1.70 0.24
CA LEU A 29 -7.66 -1.90 -1.14
C LEU A 29 -7.49 -3.35 -1.57
N LEU A 30 -6.33 -3.96 -1.26
CA LEU A 30 -6.06 -5.36 -1.58
C LEU A 30 -7.00 -6.31 -0.85
N MET A 31 -7.49 -5.94 0.32
CA MET A 31 -8.50 -6.68 1.08
C MET A 31 -9.94 -6.35 0.66
N GLY A 32 -10.12 -5.51 -0.37
CA GLY A 32 -11.44 -5.16 -0.89
C GLY A 32 -12.09 -3.94 -0.24
N HIS A 33 -11.33 -3.15 0.51
CA HIS A 33 -11.83 -1.95 1.18
C HIS A 33 -11.21 -0.70 0.56
N LEU A 34 -12.02 0.35 0.46
CA LEU A 34 -11.57 1.66 -0.02
C LEU A 34 -11.47 2.60 1.17
N ASP A 35 -10.29 2.68 1.77
CA ASP A 35 -10.03 3.61 2.87
C ASP A 35 -9.12 4.73 2.39
N ILE A 36 -9.63 5.94 2.44
CA ILE A 36 -8.91 7.14 2.01
C ILE A 36 -8.01 7.72 3.11
N HIS A 37 -8.23 7.33 4.36
CA HIS A 37 -7.41 7.82 5.47
C HIS A 37 -6.09 7.06 5.47
N THR A 38 -5.06 7.71 4.96
CA THR A 38 -3.79 7.04 4.79
C THR A 38 -2.61 7.92 5.21
N THR A 39 -1.58 7.25 5.66
CA THR A 39 -0.26 7.83 5.91
C THR A 39 0.71 7.31 4.86
N ILE A 40 1.88 7.92 4.80
CA ILE A 40 2.92 7.50 3.86
C ILE A 40 3.94 6.64 4.60
N GLU A 41 4.08 5.40 4.17
CA GLU A 41 5.14 4.50 4.62
C GLU A 41 6.33 4.59 3.67
N HIS A 42 7.49 4.97 4.20
CA HIS A 42 8.75 4.83 3.50
C HIS A 42 9.28 3.42 3.70
N VAL A 43 9.43 2.68 2.61
CA VAL A 43 9.88 1.31 2.67
C VAL A 43 11.31 1.25 3.19
N THR A 44 11.57 0.32 4.09
CA THR A 44 12.89 0.11 4.69
C THR A 44 13.43 -1.26 4.36
N ASP A 45 14.75 -1.37 4.34
CA ASP A 45 15.47 -2.63 4.32
C ASP A 45 16.53 -2.58 5.41
N CYS A 46 16.55 -3.58 6.30
CA CYS A 46 17.42 -3.60 7.47
C CYS A 46 17.37 -2.30 8.30
N GLY A 47 16.19 -1.72 8.46
CA GLY A 47 15.97 -0.51 9.25
C GLY A 47 16.33 0.79 8.56
N ARG A 48 16.76 0.74 7.30
CA ARG A 48 17.10 1.93 6.52
C ARG A 48 16.10 2.12 5.39
N ARG A 49 15.74 3.37 5.10
CA ARG A 49 14.93 3.71 3.94
C ARG A 49 15.66 3.33 2.65
N VAL A 50 14.93 2.71 1.74
CA VAL A 50 15.43 2.30 0.44
C VAL A 50 15.48 3.49 -0.50
N GLY A 51 16.42 3.49 -1.44
CA GLY A 51 16.46 4.44 -2.54
C GLY A 51 17.39 5.64 -2.34
N GLY A 52 18.03 5.81 -1.19
CA GLY A 52 18.96 6.94 -0.95
C GLY A 52 18.28 8.28 -1.19
N ASP A 53 18.80 9.08 -2.11
CA ASP A 53 18.22 10.38 -2.47
C ASP A 53 16.82 10.27 -3.08
N GLU A 54 16.45 9.11 -3.57
CA GLU A 54 15.14 8.83 -4.15
C GLU A 54 14.20 8.06 -3.21
N GLN A 55 14.50 8.06 -1.92
CA GLN A 55 13.73 7.30 -0.93
C GLN A 55 12.24 7.62 -0.92
N HIS A 56 11.85 8.81 -1.31
CA HIS A 56 10.45 9.21 -1.39
C HIS A 56 9.68 8.56 -2.54
N GLN A 57 10.39 7.97 -3.49
CA GLN A 57 9.79 7.17 -4.58
C GLN A 57 9.50 5.72 -4.14
N TRP A 58 10.03 5.31 -2.98
CA TRP A 58 9.82 3.98 -2.40
C TRP A 58 8.85 4.08 -1.24
N THR A 59 7.62 4.47 -1.57
CA THR A 59 6.56 4.75 -0.60
C THR A 59 5.28 4.05 -0.98
N ILE A 60 4.52 3.66 0.03
CA ILE A 60 3.18 3.08 -0.11
C ILE A 60 2.23 3.77 0.86
N GLY A 61 0.93 3.73 0.54
CA GLY A 61 -0.11 4.24 1.45
C GLY A 61 -0.51 3.19 2.47
N LEU A 62 -0.48 3.55 3.74
CA LEU A 62 -0.95 2.72 4.85
C LEU A 62 -1.87 3.51 5.76
N CYS A 63 -3.02 2.94 6.09
CA CYS A 63 -3.90 3.51 7.11
C CYS A 63 -3.32 3.33 8.52
N VAL A 64 -3.95 3.90 9.52
CA VAL A 64 -3.47 3.83 10.91
C VAL A 64 -3.46 2.40 11.46
N TRP A 65 -4.33 1.53 10.99
CA TRP A 65 -4.27 0.11 11.34
C TRP A 65 -3.05 -0.57 10.73
N HIS A 66 -2.89 -0.49 9.41
CA HIS A 66 -1.79 -1.18 8.73
C HIS A 66 -0.42 -0.61 9.10
N HIS A 67 -0.33 0.69 9.36
CA HIS A 67 0.92 1.34 9.71
C HIS A 67 1.28 1.18 11.19
N PHE A 68 0.31 1.46 12.09
CA PHE A 68 0.57 1.59 13.51
C PHE A 68 -0.18 0.57 14.38
N GLY A 69 -1.05 -0.24 13.80
CA GLY A 69 -1.85 -1.21 14.56
C GLY A 69 -3.00 -0.61 15.36
N HIS A 70 -3.46 0.58 14.98
CA HIS A 70 -4.59 1.24 15.65
C HIS A 70 -5.91 0.65 15.17
N VAL A 71 -6.67 0.07 16.09
CA VAL A 71 -7.97 -0.54 15.79
C VAL A 71 -9.04 0.53 15.56
N HIS A 72 -10.05 0.18 14.78
CA HIS A 72 -11.26 0.98 14.68
C HIS A 72 -12.02 0.93 16.02
N ASN A 73 -12.81 1.97 16.30
CA ASN A 73 -13.60 2.03 17.52
C ASN A 73 -14.47 0.77 17.68
N HIS A 74 -14.42 0.17 18.87
CA HIS A 74 -15.18 -1.04 19.23
C HIS A 74 -14.73 -2.34 18.55
N TRP A 75 -13.71 -2.32 17.70
CA TRP A 75 -13.17 -3.52 17.07
C TRP A 75 -12.02 -4.09 17.89
N SER A 76 -11.97 -5.42 17.98
CA SER A 76 -10.81 -6.10 18.53
C SER A 76 -9.69 -6.21 17.48
N ARG A 77 -8.47 -6.47 17.92
CA ARG A 77 -7.34 -6.75 17.02
C ARG A 77 -7.61 -7.94 16.11
N GLN A 78 -8.27 -8.96 16.65
CA GLN A 78 -8.62 -10.15 15.88
C GLN A 78 -9.64 -9.83 14.79
N GLN A 79 -10.65 -9.01 15.10
CA GLN A 79 -11.62 -8.56 14.10
C GLN A 79 -10.95 -7.72 13.01
N MET A 80 -10.06 -6.80 13.40
CA MET A 80 -9.30 -5.98 12.46
C MET A 80 -8.46 -6.85 11.52
N SER A 81 -7.70 -7.79 12.07
CA SER A 81 -6.86 -8.67 11.28
C SER A 81 -7.67 -9.57 10.34
N GLY A 82 -8.80 -10.08 10.80
CA GLY A 82 -9.68 -10.91 9.99
C GLY A 82 -10.26 -10.17 8.79
N GLU A 83 -10.60 -8.89 8.98
CA GLU A 83 -11.23 -8.08 7.93
C GLU A 83 -10.21 -7.40 7.02
N PHE A 84 -9.13 -6.86 7.60
CA PHE A 84 -8.18 -5.99 6.89
C PHE A 84 -6.80 -6.62 6.69
N GLY A 85 -6.53 -7.79 7.27
CA GLY A 85 -5.21 -8.39 7.30
C GLY A 85 -4.32 -7.79 8.39
N PRO A 86 -3.11 -8.35 8.58
CA PRO A 86 -2.24 -7.94 9.67
C PRO A 86 -1.63 -6.56 9.46
N PRO A 87 -1.37 -5.81 10.56
CA PRO A 87 -0.63 -4.57 10.49
C PRO A 87 0.88 -4.81 10.44
N LEU A 88 1.62 -3.82 9.96
CA LEU A 88 3.07 -3.85 9.91
C LEU A 88 3.71 -4.00 11.30
N THR A 89 3.06 -3.47 12.34
CA THR A 89 3.55 -3.54 13.73
C THR A 89 3.58 -4.94 14.33
N TRP A 90 2.85 -5.89 13.75
CA TRP A 90 2.92 -7.30 14.20
C TRP A 90 4.17 -8.01 13.71
N GLY A 91 4.93 -7.38 12.86
CA GLY A 91 6.15 -7.88 12.29
C GLY A 91 6.11 -7.87 10.78
N ARG A 92 7.25 -7.48 10.20
CA ARG A 92 7.38 -7.36 8.76
C ARG A 92 7.11 -8.68 8.05
N SER A 93 7.61 -9.79 8.59
CA SER A 93 7.41 -11.09 7.96
C SER A 93 5.96 -11.53 7.94
N ILE A 94 5.19 -11.23 8.99
CA ILE A 94 3.74 -11.51 9.04
C ILE A 94 3.01 -10.67 7.99
N PHE A 95 3.32 -9.38 7.93
CA PHE A 95 2.75 -8.46 6.96
C PHE A 95 3.07 -8.88 5.52
N GLU A 96 4.32 -9.18 5.24
CA GLU A 96 4.78 -9.57 3.90
C GLU A 96 4.29 -10.95 3.48
N GLU A 97 4.13 -11.88 4.41
CA GLU A 97 3.52 -13.18 4.11
C GLU A 97 2.09 -13.01 3.58
N HIS A 98 1.37 -12.04 4.12
CA HIS A 98 -0.01 -11.78 3.71
C HIS A 98 -0.12 -10.91 2.45
N PHE A 99 0.62 -9.83 2.37
CA PHE A 99 0.51 -8.82 1.30
C PHE A 99 1.59 -8.90 0.23
N GLY A 100 2.70 -9.56 0.52
CA GLY A 100 3.87 -9.60 -0.32
C GLY A 100 4.97 -8.65 0.15
N ASP A 101 6.16 -8.86 -0.38
CA ASP A 101 7.33 -8.05 -0.07
C ASP A 101 7.11 -6.60 -0.45
N GLU A 102 7.44 -5.67 0.44
CA GLU A 102 7.21 -4.25 0.20
C GLU A 102 7.96 -3.74 -1.04
N LEU A 103 9.22 -4.16 -1.21
CA LEU A 103 10.06 -3.70 -2.31
C LEU A 103 9.67 -4.30 -3.65
N THR A 104 9.44 -5.60 -3.68
CA THR A 104 9.29 -6.35 -4.94
C THR A 104 7.85 -6.53 -5.36
N ILE A 105 6.90 -6.38 -4.44
CA ILE A 105 5.46 -6.55 -4.71
C ILE A 105 4.69 -5.25 -4.47
N LEU A 106 4.75 -4.70 -3.26
CA LEU A 106 3.84 -3.59 -2.90
C LEU A 106 4.21 -2.28 -3.56
N VAL A 107 5.49 -1.91 -3.61
CA VAL A 107 5.90 -0.68 -4.33
C VAL A 107 5.57 -0.77 -5.82
N PRO A 108 5.87 -1.87 -6.53
CA PRO A 108 5.42 -2.02 -7.91
C PRO A 108 3.89 -1.93 -8.09
N VAL A 109 3.12 -2.51 -7.17
CA VAL A 109 1.65 -2.41 -7.22
C VAL A 109 1.19 -0.97 -6.96
N GLN A 110 1.81 -0.28 -6.02
CA GLN A 110 1.53 1.14 -5.78
C GLN A 110 1.86 1.99 -7.02
N ASN A 111 2.98 1.71 -7.68
CA ASN A 111 3.37 2.39 -8.91
C ASN A 111 2.37 2.12 -10.05
N PHE A 112 1.91 0.88 -10.16
CA PHE A 112 0.87 0.52 -11.12
C PHE A 112 -0.41 1.32 -10.86
N MET A 113 -0.82 1.44 -9.62
CA MET A 113 -2.00 2.22 -9.23
C MET A 113 -1.84 3.70 -9.61
N LEU A 114 -0.68 4.29 -9.31
CA LEU A 114 -0.40 5.68 -9.67
C LEU A 114 -0.45 5.90 -11.18
N ALA A 115 0.08 4.97 -11.96
CA ALA A 115 0.02 5.04 -13.42
C ALA A 115 -1.41 4.97 -13.95
N GLU A 116 -2.26 4.16 -13.33
CA GLU A 116 -3.68 4.09 -13.69
C GLU A 116 -4.41 5.41 -13.41
N PHE A 117 -4.10 6.09 -12.30
CA PHE A 117 -4.62 7.42 -12.01
C PHE A 117 -4.20 8.45 -13.06
N ASP A 118 -2.95 8.40 -13.53
CA ASP A 118 -2.45 9.34 -14.52
C ASP A 118 -3.07 9.13 -15.91
N ARG A 119 -3.51 7.92 -16.21
CA ARG A 119 -4.03 7.57 -17.53
C ARG A 119 -5.45 8.07 -17.79
N GLN A 120 -6.26 8.26 -16.75
CA GLN A 120 -7.67 8.57 -16.94
C GLN A 120 -8.19 9.60 -15.95
N PRO A 121 -8.72 10.73 -16.41
CA PRO A 121 -9.46 11.65 -15.55
C PRO A 121 -10.84 11.06 -15.25
N TRP A 122 -10.93 10.30 -14.17
CA TRP A 122 -12.15 9.62 -13.78
C TRP A 122 -13.03 10.51 -12.91
N PRO A 123 -14.37 10.35 -12.98
CA PRO A 123 -15.24 10.87 -11.92
C PRO A 123 -14.91 10.17 -10.60
N GLU A 124 -14.85 10.95 -9.54
CA GLU A 124 -14.26 10.59 -8.24
C GLU A 124 -14.67 9.22 -7.67
N TYR A 125 -15.94 8.82 -7.80
CA TYR A 125 -16.41 7.54 -7.26
C TYR A 125 -16.27 6.35 -8.19
N ALA A 126 -16.38 6.56 -9.47
CA ALA A 126 -16.20 5.48 -10.44
C ALA A 126 -14.76 5.00 -10.52
N LEU A 127 -13.83 5.93 -10.34
CA LEU A 127 -12.40 5.65 -10.34
C LEU A 127 -12.03 4.62 -9.30
N HIS A 128 -12.48 4.79 -8.06
CA HIS A 128 -12.05 3.94 -6.96
C HIS A 128 -12.42 2.47 -7.15
N ARG A 129 -13.60 2.17 -7.67
CA ARG A 129 -14.02 0.77 -7.87
C ARG A 129 -13.27 0.08 -8.99
N GLU A 130 -13.13 0.72 -10.13
CA GLU A 130 -12.46 0.11 -11.29
C GLU A 130 -10.96 0.01 -11.08
N VAL A 131 -10.34 1.07 -10.58
CA VAL A 131 -8.92 1.06 -10.26
C VAL A 131 -8.63 0.03 -9.17
N ALA A 132 -9.45 -0.03 -8.13
CA ALA A 132 -9.29 -1.02 -7.08
C ALA A 132 -9.31 -2.45 -7.61
N ARG A 133 -10.24 -2.76 -8.48
CA ARG A 133 -10.33 -4.08 -9.14
C ARG A 133 -9.09 -4.38 -9.96
N THR A 134 -8.67 -3.43 -10.78
CA THR A 134 -7.51 -3.57 -11.65
C THR A 134 -6.21 -3.74 -10.84
N VAL A 135 -6.05 -2.93 -9.80
CA VAL A 135 -4.89 -3.01 -8.89
C VAL A 135 -4.87 -4.33 -8.15
N ARG A 136 -6.01 -4.76 -7.62
CA ARG A 136 -6.12 -6.03 -6.90
C ARG A 136 -5.81 -7.22 -7.81
N ASN A 137 -6.31 -7.22 -9.03
CA ASN A 137 -6.00 -8.27 -10.01
C ASN A 137 -4.52 -8.29 -10.35
N HIS A 138 -3.92 -7.12 -10.50
CA HIS A 138 -2.48 -7.00 -10.74
C HIS A 138 -1.67 -7.56 -9.56
N TRP A 139 -2.06 -7.22 -8.33
CA TRP A 139 -1.44 -7.77 -7.12
C TRP A 139 -1.58 -9.29 -7.04
N ILE A 140 -2.78 -9.82 -7.29
CA ILE A 140 -3.02 -11.25 -7.30
C ILE A 140 -2.07 -11.94 -8.29
N SER A 141 -1.93 -11.41 -9.49
CA SER A 141 -1.06 -11.99 -10.52
C SER A 141 0.42 -12.01 -10.12
N LYS A 142 0.85 -11.06 -9.30
CA LYS A 142 2.25 -10.96 -8.85
C LYS A 142 2.55 -11.73 -7.57
N ASN A 143 1.58 -11.78 -6.66
CA ASN A 143 1.80 -12.31 -5.31
C ASN A 143 1.38 -13.76 -5.16
N ALA A 144 0.49 -14.24 -6.01
CA ALA A 144 -0.07 -15.57 -5.86
C ALA A 144 0.75 -16.63 -6.57
N PRO A 145 1.18 -17.69 -5.89
CA PRO A 145 1.58 -18.90 -6.59
C PRO A 145 0.36 -19.44 -7.37
N PRO A 146 0.54 -19.93 -8.59
CA PRO A 146 -0.58 -20.40 -9.43
C PRO A 146 -1.53 -21.35 -8.72
N SER A 147 -1.02 -22.20 -7.82
CA SER A 147 -1.81 -23.16 -7.06
C SER A 147 -2.73 -22.55 -6.00
N ARG A 148 -2.51 -21.28 -5.62
CA ARG A 148 -3.25 -20.63 -4.53
C ARG A 148 -4.62 -20.10 -4.97
N TYR A 149 -4.80 -19.88 -6.27
CA TYR A 149 -5.99 -19.22 -6.80
C TYR A 149 -6.63 -19.95 -7.97
N THR A 150 -6.13 -21.12 -8.31
CA THR A 150 -6.64 -21.88 -9.47
C THR A 150 -7.97 -22.51 -9.20
N VAL A 151 -8.69 -22.17 -8.21
CA VAL A 151 -9.70 -23.06 -7.96
C VAL A 151 -10.95 -22.70 -7.59
N GLN A 152 -11.24 -21.55 -7.78
CA GLN A 152 -12.58 -21.35 -7.36
C GLN A 152 -13.34 -20.73 -8.47
N SER A 153 -13.52 -21.51 -9.43
CA SER A 153 -14.62 -21.28 -10.34
C SER A 153 -15.94 -21.33 -9.56
#